data_4929ed9111dff2a2a5e072105cf10364
#
_entry.id   4929ed9111dff2a2a5e072105cf10364
#
_cell.length_a   1.000
_cell.length_b   1.000
_cell.length_c   1.000
_cell.angle_alpha   90.00
_cell.angle_beta   90.00
_cell.angle_gamma   90.00
#
_symmetry.space_group_name_H-M   'P 1'
#
loop_
_entity.id
_entity.type
_entity.pdbx_description
1 polymer ?
#
loop_
_entity_poly.entity_id
_entity_poly.type
_entity_poly.pdbx_seq_one_letter_code
_entity_poly.pdbx_strand_id
1 'polypeptide(L)'
;MKFPNMFSPVQTGTVTVPNRFVVPPMGNNLANTDGSLSERSLSYYQARAKGGFGLITIESTVEKDSELGANFRIASYPTGKGQSSEAIRSMIVRAEQAGVNIRLNTEATEEPLRALAPDAVILATGSVPLVLPIPGLADCSYVTAQDLLLGKTAAGRRVLVVGGGMVGCEAAEYLAERGHQVAIVEMKDVIAADVTPENRRYMFRNFEENHVLLQPGAKVTRFYADGVDYALADGTAGSLRGMTPLCWPWAPGLTPG
;
A
#
# COMPACT_ATOMS: atom_id res chain seq x y z
N MET A 1 7.33 1.75 40.87
CA MET A 1 7.46 1.97 39.41
C MET A 1 7.03 3.41 39.11
N LYS A 2 7.82 4.17 38.34
CA LYS A 2 7.56 5.62 38.10
C LYS A 2 6.35 5.87 37.16
N PHE A 3 5.94 4.88 36.36
CA PHE A 3 4.84 4.95 35.41
C PHE A 3 4.02 3.65 35.40
N PRO A 4 3.21 3.39 36.42
CA PRO A 4 2.52 2.10 36.57
C PRO A 4 1.56 1.78 35.42
N ASN A 5 0.90 2.80 34.87
CA ASN A 5 -0.04 2.60 33.78
C ASN A 5 0.59 2.18 32.44
N MET A 6 1.87 2.51 32.22
CA MET A 6 2.57 2.13 30.98
C MET A 6 3.03 0.66 31.01
N PHE A 7 3.31 0.15 32.20
CA PHE A 7 3.82 -1.20 32.42
C PHE A 7 2.75 -2.18 32.93
N SER A 8 1.50 -1.71 33.05
CA SER A 8 0.39 -2.60 33.39
C SER A 8 -0.11 -3.34 32.16
N PRO A 9 -0.54 -4.60 32.31
CA PRO A 9 -1.18 -5.34 31.23
C PRO A 9 -2.41 -4.59 30.71
N VAL A 10 -2.68 -4.74 29.42
CA VAL A 10 -3.85 -4.17 28.76
C VAL A 10 -4.55 -5.27 27.97
N GLN A 11 -5.88 -5.30 28.10
CA GLN A 11 -6.72 -6.18 27.31
C GLN A 11 -6.96 -5.54 25.94
N THR A 12 -6.65 -6.29 24.86
CA THR A 12 -6.93 -5.89 23.49
C THR A 12 -7.75 -7.02 22.87
N GLY A 13 -9.06 -6.83 22.76
CA GLY A 13 -9.98 -7.92 22.43
C GLY A 13 -9.88 -9.05 23.45
N THR A 14 -9.57 -10.26 23.01
CA THR A 14 -9.39 -11.45 23.87
C THR A 14 -7.95 -11.65 24.37
N VAL A 15 -7.00 -10.82 23.93
CA VAL A 15 -5.58 -10.97 24.24
C VAL A 15 -5.15 -10.00 25.32
N THR A 16 -4.45 -10.50 26.35
CA THR A 16 -3.80 -9.68 27.35
C THR A 16 -2.35 -9.40 26.92
N VAL A 17 -2.07 -8.17 26.56
CA VAL A 17 -0.71 -7.69 26.23
C VAL A 17 -0.03 -7.25 27.52
N PRO A 18 1.23 -7.69 27.81
CA PRO A 18 1.84 -7.51 29.11
C PRO A 18 2.13 -6.06 29.50
N ASN A 19 2.14 -5.16 28.55
CA ASN A 19 2.28 -3.71 28.77
C ASN A 19 1.75 -2.93 27.57
N ARG A 20 1.74 -1.60 27.64
CA ARG A 20 1.16 -0.71 26.61
C ARG A 20 2.15 -0.21 25.57
N PHE A 21 3.34 -0.79 25.51
CA PHE A 21 4.31 -0.46 24.49
C PHE A 21 4.09 -1.31 23.24
N VAL A 22 3.82 -0.64 22.13
CA VAL A 22 3.60 -1.26 20.83
C VAL A 22 4.66 -0.78 19.86
N VAL A 23 5.30 -1.69 19.14
CA VAL A 23 6.09 -1.35 17.96
C VAL A 23 5.17 -1.41 16.74
N PRO A 24 4.83 -0.27 16.14
CA PRO A 24 4.05 -0.26 14.90
C PRO A 24 4.87 -0.82 13.74
N PRO A 25 4.23 -1.26 12.64
CA PRO A 25 4.92 -1.65 11.42
C PRO A 25 5.63 -0.42 10.84
N MET A 26 6.94 -0.37 10.95
CA MET A 26 7.75 0.74 10.44
C MET A 26 8.79 0.22 9.45
N GLY A 27 8.86 0.87 8.28
CA GLY A 27 9.99 0.72 7.37
C GLY A 27 11.26 1.24 8.05
N ASN A 28 12.21 0.35 8.32
CA ASN A 28 13.43 0.71 9.08
C ASN A 28 14.65 0.95 8.20
N ASN A 29 14.54 0.77 6.87
CA ASN A 29 15.63 0.94 5.90
C ASN A 29 16.93 0.18 6.25
N LEU A 30 16.82 -0.90 7.02
CA LEU A 30 17.94 -1.72 7.46
C LEU A 30 18.12 -2.99 6.62
N ALA A 31 17.35 -3.15 5.55
CA ALA A 31 17.46 -4.28 4.64
C ALA A 31 18.86 -4.34 3.97
N ASN A 32 19.28 -5.53 3.58
CA ASN A 32 20.44 -5.69 2.71
C ASN A 32 20.15 -5.09 1.33
N THR A 33 21.18 -4.88 0.53
CA THR A 33 21.06 -4.33 -0.83
C THR A 33 20.24 -5.21 -1.77
N ASP A 34 20.09 -6.51 -1.44
CA ASP A 34 19.25 -7.47 -2.13
C ASP A 34 17.79 -7.50 -1.63
N GLY A 35 17.44 -6.60 -0.68
CA GLY A 35 16.11 -6.51 -0.08
C GLY A 35 15.84 -7.55 1.02
N SER A 36 16.78 -8.44 1.33
CA SER A 36 16.65 -9.38 2.44
C SER A 36 16.76 -8.68 3.79
N LEU A 37 16.15 -9.28 4.84
CA LEU A 37 16.31 -8.81 6.21
C LEU A 37 17.78 -8.96 6.62
N SER A 38 18.45 -7.84 6.84
CA SER A 38 19.82 -7.85 7.33
C SER A 38 19.88 -8.31 8.79
N GLU A 39 21.06 -8.69 9.25
CA GLU A 39 21.29 -8.90 10.69
C GLU A 39 20.94 -7.66 11.54
N ARG A 40 21.06 -6.47 10.95
CA ARG A 40 20.64 -5.20 11.55
C ARG A 40 19.13 -5.14 11.75
N SER A 41 18.33 -5.55 10.76
CA SER A 41 16.88 -5.64 10.88
C SER A 41 16.48 -6.63 11.97
N LEU A 42 17.11 -7.80 12.00
CA LEU A 42 16.89 -8.81 13.04
C LEU A 42 17.24 -8.28 14.43
N SER A 43 18.42 -7.67 14.55
CA SER A 43 18.88 -7.06 15.80
C SER A 43 17.93 -5.95 16.25
N TYR A 44 17.37 -5.19 15.30
CA TYR A 44 16.38 -4.16 15.58
C TYR A 44 15.11 -4.72 16.25
N TYR A 45 14.52 -5.79 15.71
CA TYR A 45 13.34 -6.43 16.30
C TYR A 45 13.67 -7.18 17.59
N GLN A 46 14.81 -7.87 17.64
CA GLN A 46 15.29 -8.54 18.86
C GLN A 46 15.55 -7.57 20.01
N ALA A 47 16.12 -6.41 19.74
CA ALA A 47 16.36 -5.40 20.76
C ALA A 47 15.04 -4.90 21.35
N ARG A 48 14.00 -4.75 20.56
CA ARG A 48 12.67 -4.35 21.02
C ARG A 48 11.98 -5.44 21.82
N ALA A 49 12.09 -6.68 21.37
CA ALA A 49 11.59 -7.82 22.13
C ALA A 49 12.29 -7.94 23.50
N LYS A 50 13.63 -7.86 23.50
CA LYS A 50 14.42 -7.83 24.75
C LYS A 50 14.15 -6.61 25.60
N GLY A 51 13.81 -5.47 24.97
CA GLY A 51 13.40 -4.24 25.65
C GLY A 51 12.02 -4.32 26.32
N GLY A 52 11.31 -5.44 26.15
CA GLY A 52 10.06 -5.71 26.85
C GLY A 52 8.83 -5.05 26.25
N PHE A 53 8.82 -4.75 24.94
CA PHE A 53 7.60 -4.31 24.26
C PHE A 53 6.53 -5.39 24.33
N GLY A 54 5.32 -5.00 24.69
CA GLY A 54 4.20 -5.92 24.88
C GLY A 54 3.64 -6.48 23.56
N LEU A 55 3.75 -5.69 22.49
CA LEU A 55 3.31 -6.08 21.14
C LEU A 55 4.34 -5.59 20.12
N ILE A 56 4.74 -6.46 19.21
CA ILE A 56 5.57 -6.12 18.05
C ILE A 56 4.82 -6.55 16.80
N THR A 57 4.45 -5.58 15.97
CA THR A 57 3.79 -5.86 14.70
C THR A 57 4.84 -6.03 13.61
N ILE A 58 4.89 -7.21 13.03
CA ILE A 58 5.68 -7.52 11.83
C ILE A 58 4.71 -7.51 10.65
N GLU A 59 5.03 -6.75 9.62
CA GLU A 59 4.20 -6.60 8.44
C GLU A 59 4.09 -7.92 7.67
N SER A 60 2.91 -8.52 7.61
CA SER A 60 2.62 -9.66 6.74
C SER A 60 1.13 -9.73 6.43
N THR A 61 0.82 -10.01 5.19
CA THR A 61 -0.53 -10.04 4.64
C THR A 61 -0.93 -11.47 4.32
N VAL A 62 -2.12 -11.91 4.71
CA VAL A 62 -2.71 -13.18 4.25
C VAL A 62 -4.12 -12.91 3.75
N GLU A 63 -4.26 -12.84 2.44
CA GLU A 63 -5.53 -13.02 1.73
C GLU A 63 -5.61 -14.47 1.18
N LYS A 64 -6.79 -14.86 0.63
CA LYS A 64 -7.01 -16.11 -0.08
C LYS A 64 -6.17 -16.20 -1.37
N ASP A 65 -4.90 -15.91 -1.26
CA ASP A 65 -3.97 -15.87 -2.37
C ASP A 65 -3.28 -17.23 -2.54
N SER A 66 -3.03 -17.58 -3.79
CA SER A 66 -2.20 -18.72 -4.15
C SER A 66 -0.74 -18.53 -3.75
N GLU A 67 -0.36 -17.34 -3.29
CA GLU A 67 1.00 -16.95 -2.96
C GLU A 67 1.04 -15.97 -1.78
N LEU A 68 2.10 -16.04 -0.98
CA LEU A 68 2.33 -15.11 0.12
C LEU A 68 2.77 -13.73 -0.36
N GLY A 69 2.30 -12.68 0.31
CA GLY A 69 2.77 -11.31 0.10
C GLY A 69 2.24 -10.62 -1.16
N ALA A 70 1.01 -10.90 -1.59
CA ALA A 70 0.41 -10.38 -2.83
C ALA A 70 0.54 -8.86 -2.96
N ASN A 71 0.12 -8.07 -1.97
CA ASN A 71 0.20 -6.61 -2.02
C ASN A 71 1.65 -6.10 -2.08
N PHE A 72 2.55 -6.75 -1.36
CA PHE A 72 3.96 -6.39 -1.36
C PHE A 72 4.64 -6.74 -2.70
N ARG A 73 4.21 -7.82 -3.36
CA ARG A 73 4.64 -8.15 -4.74
C ARG A 73 4.20 -7.08 -5.72
N ILE A 74 2.95 -6.63 -5.64
CA ILE A 74 2.44 -5.54 -6.48
C ILE A 74 3.28 -4.27 -6.27
N ALA A 75 3.64 -3.97 -5.01
CA ALA A 75 4.51 -2.85 -4.67
C ALA A 75 5.94 -3.00 -5.22
N SER A 76 6.36 -4.17 -5.70
CA SER A 76 7.66 -4.38 -6.34
C SER A 76 7.68 -4.11 -7.85
N TYR A 77 6.52 -4.01 -8.49
CA TYR A 77 6.43 -3.80 -9.94
C TYR A 77 6.72 -2.38 -10.44
N PRO A 78 6.45 -1.29 -9.67
CA PRO A 78 6.89 0.04 -10.08
C PRO A 78 8.40 0.11 -10.30
N THR A 79 8.82 1.04 -11.12
CA THR A 79 10.21 1.21 -11.52
C THR A 79 11.14 1.35 -10.31
N GLY A 80 12.28 0.68 -10.36
CA GLY A 80 13.29 0.71 -9.31
C GLY A 80 13.00 -0.13 -8.06
N LYS A 81 11.83 -0.81 -7.97
CA LYS A 81 11.41 -1.55 -6.78
C LYS A 81 11.55 -3.09 -6.88
N GLY A 82 12.15 -3.61 -7.94
CA GLY A 82 12.28 -5.06 -8.16
C GLY A 82 12.94 -5.83 -7.00
N GLN A 83 13.81 -5.17 -6.23
CA GLN A 83 14.44 -5.76 -5.04
C GLN A 83 13.45 -6.15 -3.94
N SER A 84 12.28 -5.52 -3.89
CA SER A 84 11.23 -5.87 -2.93
C SER A 84 10.71 -7.29 -3.12
N SER A 85 10.76 -7.84 -4.32
CA SER A 85 10.37 -9.22 -4.61
C SER A 85 11.32 -10.25 -3.97
N GLU A 86 12.61 -9.94 -3.89
CA GLU A 86 13.59 -10.79 -3.21
C GLU A 86 13.42 -10.77 -1.69
N ALA A 87 13.01 -9.63 -1.12
CA ALA A 87 12.67 -9.55 0.29
C ALA A 87 11.51 -10.48 0.67
N ILE A 88 10.46 -10.54 -0.17
CA ILE A 88 9.33 -11.47 0.05
C ILE A 88 9.83 -12.92 0.00
N ARG A 89 10.59 -13.28 -1.02
CA ARG A 89 11.15 -14.64 -1.16
C ARG A 89 11.95 -15.03 0.06
N SER A 90 12.83 -14.14 0.54
CA SER A 90 13.61 -14.36 1.75
C SER A 90 12.75 -14.56 3.00
N MET A 91 11.68 -13.75 3.15
CA MET A 91 10.76 -13.89 4.29
C MET A 91 9.99 -15.21 4.24
N ILE A 92 9.54 -15.67 3.07
CA ILE A 92 8.85 -16.95 2.91
C ILE A 92 9.77 -18.11 3.32
N VAL A 93 10.98 -18.16 2.76
CA VAL A 93 11.98 -19.20 3.09
C VAL A 93 12.28 -19.24 4.60
N ARG A 94 12.36 -18.08 5.24
CA ARG A 94 12.63 -17.98 6.68
C ARG A 94 11.44 -18.43 7.51
N ALA A 95 10.21 -18.14 7.09
CA ALA A 95 9.01 -18.64 7.74
C ALA A 95 8.96 -20.18 7.68
N GLU A 96 9.26 -20.76 6.52
CA GLU A 96 9.35 -22.20 6.32
C GLU A 96 10.45 -22.84 7.21
N GLN A 97 11.64 -22.24 7.23
CA GLN A 97 12.76 -22.69 8.07
C GLN A 97 12.44 -22.58 9.57
N ALA A 98 11.61 -21.62 9.96
CA ALA A 98 11.13 -21.48 11.33
C ALA A 98 10.01 -22.47 11.69
N GLY A 99 9.61 -23.35 10.76
CA GLY A 99 8.55 -24.33 10.98
C GLY A 99 7.14 -23.77 10.98
N VAL A 100 6.94 -22.58 10.39
CA VAL A 100 5.59 -21.96 10.26
C VAL A 100 4.74 -22.82 9.33
N ASN A 101 3.56 -23.23 9.80
CA ASN A 101 2.58 -23.94 8.98
C ASN A 101 1.82 -22.95 8.10
N ILE A 102 2.21 -22.87 6.83
CA ILE A 102 1.63 -21.96 5.84
C ILE A 102 0.50 -22.69 5.10
N ARG A 103 -0.70 -22.09 5.11
CA ARG A 103 -1.87 -22.59 4.39
C ARG A 103 -2.31 -21.58 3.35
N LEU A 104 -1.97 -21.83 2.09
CA LEU A 104 -2.41 -21.03 0.94
C LEU A 104 -3.82 -21.43 0.49
N ASN A 105 -4.49 -20.58 -0.27
CA ASN A 105 -5.85 -20.79 -0.78
C ASN A 105 -6.87 -21.14 0.31
N THR A 106 -6.62 -20.71 1.54
CA THR A 106 -7.42 -21.04 2.71
C THR A 106 -8.00 -19.75 3.32
N GLU A 107 -9.30 -19.67 3.35
CA GLU A 107 -9.99 -18.57 4.02
C GLU A 107 -9.96 -18.79 5.54
N ALA A 108 -9.48 -17.79 6.26
CA ALA A 108 -9.40 -17.82 7.72
C ALA A 108 -10.74 -17.37 8.33
N THR A 109 -11.71 -18.28 8.35
CA THR A 109 -12.99 -18.06 9.02
C THR A 109 -12.91 -18.41 10.51
N GLU A 110 -13.92 -18.00 11.27
CA GLU A 110 -13.92 -18.14 12.74
C GLU A 110 -13.82 -19.60 13.21
N GLU A 111 -14.53 -20.53 12.57
CA GLU A 111 -14.56 -21.93 12.98
C GLU A 111 -13.19 -22.64 12.85
N PRO A 112 -12.48 -22.59 11.69
CA PRO A 112 -11.14 -23.13 11.57
C PRO A 112 -10.15 -22.51 12.55
N LEU A 113 -10.26 -21.19 12.81
CA LEU A 113 -9.40 -20.52 13.77
C LEU A 113 -9.65 -21.01 15.21
N ARG A 114 -10.92 -21.18 15.61
CA ARG A 114 -11.26 -21.72 16.93
C ARG A 114 -10.78 -23.17 17.09
N ALA A 115 -10.89 -23.99 16.04
CA ALA A 115 -10.43 -25.37 16.07
C ALA A 115 -8.92 -25.52 16.26
N LEU A 116 -8.14 -24.52 15.84
CA LEU A 116 -6.71 -24.47 16.09
C LEU A 116 -6.34 -24.11 17.53
N ALA A 117 -7.31 -23.58 18.31
CA ALA A 117 -7.15 -23.14 19.69
C ALA A 117 -5.87 -22.31 19.93
N PRO A 118 -5.60 -21.25 19.13
CA PRO A 118 -4.38 -20.47 19.25
C PRO A 118 -4.40 -19.63 20.54
N ASP A 119 -3.24 -19.41 21.14
CA ASP A 119 -3.08 -18.46 22.25
C ASP A 119 -3.34 -17.01 21.83
N ALA A 120 -3.05 -16.66 20.56
CA ALA A 120 -3.28 -15.36 19.99
C ALA A 120 -3.52 -15.44 18.47
N VAL A 121 -4.33 -14.53 17.95
CA VAL A 121 -4.57 -14.35 16.52
C VAL A 121 -4.10 -12.96 16.10
N ILE A 122 -3.25 -12.90 15.07
CA ILE A 122 -2.81 -11.65 14.47
C ILE A 122 -3.56 -11.46 13.16
N LEU A 123 -4.39 -10.41 13.08
CA LEU A 123 -5.06 -10.03 11.85
C LEU A 123 -4.12 -9.19 10.99
N ALA A 124 -3.67 -9.79 9.89
CA ALA A 124 -2.76 -9.17 8.91
C ALA A 124 -3.30 -9.40 7.49
N THR A 125 -4.59 -9.15 7.30
CA THR A 125 -5.35 -9.47 6.07
C THR A 125 -5.10 -8.50 4.91
N GLY A 126 -4.20 -7.52 5.09
CA GLY A 126 -3.87 -6.56 4.07
C GLY A 126 -4.94 -5.48 3.86
N SER A 127 -5.04 -4.97 2.66
CA SER A 127 -5.99 -3.93 2.28
C SER A 127 -6.56 -4.20 0.90
N VAL A 128 -7.81 -3.82 0.73
CA VAL A 128 -8.46 -3.80 -0.58
C VAL A 128 -8.59 -2.37 -1.08
N PRO A 129 -8.60 -2.17 -2.39
CA PRO A 129 -8.83 -0.87 -2.98
C PRO A 129 -10.17 -0.26 -2.54
N LEU A 130 -10.16 0.96 -1.99
CA LEU A 130 -11.36 1.72 -1.69
C LEU A 130 -11.81 2.49 -2.94
N VAL A 131 -12.89 2.08 -3.55
CA VAL A 131 -13.50 2.82 -4.66
C VAL A 131 -14.44 3.88 -4.10
N LEU A 132 -14.11 5.15 -4.30
CA LEU A 132 -14.95 6.25 -3.84
C LEU A 132 -16.23 6.35 -4.68
N PRO A 133 -17.40 6.67 -4.07
CA PRO A 133 -18.66 6.83 -4.79
C PRO A 133 -18.71 8.20 -5.49
N ILE A 134 -17.84 8.41 -6.48
CA ILE A 134 -17.84 9.63 -7.29
C ILE A 134 -18.80 9.44 -8.47
N PRO A 135 -19.68 10.43 -8.77
CA PRO A 135 -20.62 10.35 -9.88
C PRO A 135 -19.97 9.95 -11.20
N GLY A 136 -20.58 9.02 -11.91
CA GLY A 136 -20.12 8.52 -13.21
C GLY A 136 -19.01 7.46 -13.15
N LEU A 137 -18.41 7.19 -12.00
CA LEU A 137 -17.35 6.18 -11.91
C LEU A 137 -17.87 4.77 -12.19
N ALA A 138 -19.06 4.42 -11.70
CA ALA A 138 -19.68 3.12 -11.93
C ALA A 138 -20.03 2.87 -13.40
N ASP A 139 -20.22 3.93 -14.18
CA ASP A 139 -20.59 3.88 -15.59
C ASP A 139 -19.34 3.92 -16.51
N CYS A 140 -18.16 4.08 -15.95
CA CYS A 140 -16.91 4.19 -16.68
C CYS A 140 -16.10 2.89 -16.60
N SER A 141 -15.45 2.53 -17.70
CA SER A 141 -14.37 1.55 -17.66
C SER A 141 -13.13 2.23 -17.10
N TYR A 142 -12.89 2.07 -15.80
CA TYR A 142 -11.66 2.51 -15.18
C TYR A 142 -10.73 1.33 -14.92
N VAL A 143 -9.43 1.61 -14.83
CA VAL A 143 -8.39 0.63 -14.51
C VAL A 143 -7.89 0.94 -13.10
N THR A 144 -7.71 -0.08 -12.26
CA THR A 144 -7.02 0.10 -10.99
C THR A 144 -5.51 0.02 -11.21
N ALA A 145 -4.72 0.78 -10.44
CA ALA A 145 -3.27 0.67 -10.51
C ALA A 145 -2.79 -0.76 -10.17
N GLN A 146 -3.50 -1.46 -9.30
CA GLN A 146 -3.22 -2.84 -8.95
C GLN A 146 -3.41 -3.78 -10.16
N ASP A 147 -4.53 -3.70 -10.87
CA ASP A 147 -4.79 -4.55 -12.03
C ASP A 147 -3.85 -4.22 -13.20
N LEU A 148 -3.47 -2.95 -13.33
CA LEU A 148 -2.46 -2.53 -14.30
C LEU A 148 -1.09 -3.17 -14.00
N LEU A 149 -0.60 -3.03 -12.76
CA LEU A 149 0.69 -3.57 -12.33
C LEU A 149 0.74 -5.10 -12.39
N LEU A 150 -0.41 -5.76 -12.15
CA LEU A 150 -0.56 -7.21 -12.31
C LEU A 150 -0.70 -7.66 -13.77
N GLY A 151 -0.76 -6.73 -14.74
CA GLY A 151 -0.95 -7.05 -16.15
C GLY A 151 -2.34 -7.61 -16.48
N LYS A 152 -3.32 -7.47 -15.57
CA LYS A 152 -4.70 -7.93 -15.81
C LYS A 152 -5.45 -7.05 -16.79
N THR A 153 -5.05 -5.80 -16.90
CA THR A 153 -5.62 -4.81 -17.81
C THR A 153 -4.52 -4.02 -18.50
N ALA A 154 -4.80 -3.54 -19.70
CA ALA A 154 -3.91 -2.63 -20.42
C ALA A 154 -4.40 -1.19 -20.27
N ALA A 155 -3.48 -0.27 -20.07
CA ALA A 155 -3.78 1.15 -20.10
C ALA A 155 -3.87 1.65 -21.55
N GLY A 156 -4.74 2.64 -21.79
CA GLY A 156 -4.78 3.36 -23.05
C GLY A 156 -3.51 4.17 -23.31
N ARG A 157 -3.35 4.74 -24.51
CA ARG A 157 -2.19 5.59 -24.83
C ARG A 157 -2.12 6.85 -23.95
N ARG A 158 -3.27 7.41 -23.58
CA ARG A 158 -3.42 8.59 -22.73
C ARG A 158 -4.11 8.18 -21.45
N VAL A 159 -3.47 8.39 -20.33
CA VAL A 159 -3.94 7.90 -19.01
C VAL A 159 -4.07 9.06 -18.03
N LEU A 160 -5.20 9.12 -17.37
CA LEU A 160 -5.46 10.06 -16.29
C LEU A 160 -5.41 9.32 -14.95
N VAL A 161 -4.41 9.59 -14.15
CA VAL A 161 -4.27 9.05 -12.79
C VAL A 161 -5.04 9.94 -11.83
N VAL A 162 -6.04 9.37 -11.16
CA VAL A 162 -6.84 10.08 -10.16
C VAL A 162 -6.35 9.70 -8.77
N GLY A 163 -5.68 10.66 -8.15
CA GLY A 163 -4.98 10.51 -6.87
C GLY A 163 -3.47 10.58 -7.03
N GLY A 164 -2.86 11.62 -6.48
CA GLY A 164 -1.44 11.93 -6.56
C GLY A 164 -0.68 11.59 -5.28
N GLY A 165 -1.11 10.61 -4.50
CA GLY A 165 -0.33 10.01 -3.42
C GLY A 165 0.78 9.10 -3.97
N MET A 166 1.59 8.50 -3.08
CA MET A 166 2.75 7.68 -3.44
C MET A 166 2.42 6.65 -4.53
N VAL A 167 1.35 5.88 -4.38
CA VAL A 167 1.03 4.80 -5.31
C VAL A 167 0.50 5.30 -6.64
N GLY A 168 -0.31 6.36 -6.65
CA GLY A 168 -0.74 6.99 -7.91
C GLY A 168 0.45 7.56 -8.68
N CYS A 169 1.37 8.19 -7.98
CA CYS A 169 2.61 8.70 -8.57
C CYS A 169 3.51 7.56 -9.11
N GLU A 170 3.64 6.44 -8.41
CA GLU A 170 4.38 5.27 -8.88
C GLU A 170 3.74 4.63 -10.12
N ALA A 171 2.42 4.55 -10.16
CA ALA A 171 1.70 4.08 -11.34
C ALA A 171 1.88 5.04 -12.53
N ALA A 172 1.88 6.35 -12.26
CA ALA A 172 2.13 7.37 -13.28
C ALA A 172 3.56 7.26 -13.85
N GLU A 173 4.56 7.11 -12.99
CA GLU A 173 5.95 6.90 -13.39
C GLU A 173 6.09 5.63 -14.23
N TYR A 174 5.54 4.51 -13.76
CA TYR A 174 5.54 3.24 -14.48
C TYR A 174 4.96 3.35 -15.89
N LEU A 175 3.87 4.10 -16.05
CA LEU A 175 3.22 4.33 -17.35
C LEU A 175 4.01 5.28 -18.23
N ALA A 176 4.47 6.40 -17.68
CA ALA A 176 5.19 7.43 -18.42
C ALA A 176 6.49 6.89 -19.03
N GLU A 177 7.25 6.10 -18.29
CA GLU A 177 8.46 5.41 -18.78
C GLU A 177 8.19 4.39 -19.89
N ARG A 178 6.94 3.93 -20.01
CA ARG A 178 6.50 3.02 -21.09
C ARG A 178 5.90 3.75 -22.27
N GLY A 179 6.02 5.08 -22.30
CA GLY A 179 5.60 5.92 -23.43
C GLY A 179 4.12 6.30 -23.44
N HIS A 180 3.41 6.09 -22.31
CA HIS A 180 2.06 6.62 -22.16
C HIS A 180 2.09 8.13 -21.89
N GLN A 181 1.11 8.86 -22.39
CA GLN A 181 0.88 10.25 -22.02
C GLN A 181 0.06 10.26 -20.72
N VAL A 182 0.67 10.75 -19.64
CA VAL A 182 0.09 10.66 -18.31
C VAL A 182 -0.24 12.05 -17.76
N ALA A 183 -1.42 12.15 -17.14
CA ALA A 183 -1.80 13.27 -16.29
C ALA A 183 -2.14 12.75 -14.89
N ILE A 184 -1.80 13.52 -13.85
CA ILE A 184 -2.17 13.24 -12.46
C ILE A 184 -3.08 14.36 -11.99
N VAL A 185 -4.26 14.00 -11.45
CA VAL A 185 -5.14 14.92 -10.73
C VAL A 185 -5.18 14.55 -9.25
N GLU A 186 -4.92 15.54 -8.38
CA GLU A 186 -4.86 15.35 -6.94
C GLU A 186 -5.64 16.45 -6.22
N MET A 187 -6.48 16.07 -5.25
CA MET A 187 -7.31 17.02 -4.49
C MET A 187 -6.51 17.87 -3.50
N LYS A 188 -5.37 17.37 -3.04
CA LYS A 188 -4.46 18.14 -2.18
C LYS A 188 -3.62 19.09 -3.01
N ASP A 189 -3.17 20.17 -2.40
CA ASP A 189 -2.31 21.17 -3.07
C ASP A 189 -0.91 20.62 -3.40
N VAL A 190 -0.57 19.47 -2.85
CA VAL A 190 0.77 18.85 -2.99
C VAL A 190 0.63 17.42 -3.48
N ILE A 191 1.21 17.15 -4.66
CA ILE A 191 1.37 15.80 -5.21
C ILE A 191 2.52 15.10 -4.49
N ALA A 192 2.38 13.78 -4.26
CA ALA A 192 3.35 12.94 -3.54
C ALA A 192 3.68 13.48 -2.13
N ALA A 193 2.66 13.99 -1.40
CA ALA A 193 2.84 14.54 -0.07
C ALA A 193 3.29 13.49 0.98
N ASP A 194 3.01 12.22 0.72
CA ASP A 194 3.34 11.05 1.53
C ASP A 194 4.67 10.37 1.11
N VAL A 195 5.36 10.91 0.12
CA VAL A 195 6.67 10.43 -0.34
C VAL A 195 7.79 11.21 0.35
N THR A 196 8.87 10.50 0.74
CA THR A 196 10.03 11.17 1.35
C THR A 196 10.65 12.21 0.41
N PRO A 197 11.22 13.30 0.92
CA PRO A 197 11.76 14.38 0.10
C PRO A 197 12.78 13.90 -0.94
N GLU A 198 13.61 12.92 -0.60
CA GLU A 198 14.63 12.35 -1.47
C GLU A 198 13.99 11.64 -2.66
N ASN A 199 13.08 10.71 -2.38
CA ASN A 199 12.38 9.94 -3.43
C ASN A 199 11.50 10.85 -4.29
N ARG A 200 10.84 11.82 -3.66
CA ARG A 200 10.02 12.80 -4.36
C ARG A 200 10.81 13.60 -5.40
N ARG A 201 12.06 14.00 -5.08
CA ARG A 201 12.93 14.69 -6.03
C ARG A 201 13.17 13.86 -7.30
N TYR A 202 13.45 12.56 -7.15
CA TYR A 202 13.68 11.66 -8.30
C TYR A 202 12.39 11.46 -9.10
N MET A 203 11.28 11.25 -8.44
CA MET A 203 9.96 11.09 -9.04
C MET A 203 9.56 12.32 -9.86
N PHE A 204 9.72 13.53 -9.33
CA PHE A 204 9.39 14.76 -10.05
C PHE A 204 10.32 15.01 -11.24
N ARG A 205 11.60 14.67 -11.15
CA ARG A 205 12.48 14.68 -12.31
C ARG A 205 11.99 13.74 -13.41
N ASN A 206 11.61 12.52 -13.05
CA ASN A 206 11.05 11.55 -13.99
C ASN A 206 9.77 12.09 -14.64
N PHE A 207 8.89 12.74 -13.88
CA PHE A 207 7.69 13.37 -14.40
C PHE A 207 8.01 14.49 -15.40
N GLU A 208 9.00 15.30 -15.12
CA GLU A 208 9.45 16.37 -16.03
C GLU A 208 10.03 15.78 -17.33
N GLU A 209 10.93 14.81 -17.23
CA GLU A 209 11.56 14.13 -18.38
C GLU A 209 10.54 13.42 -19.27
N ASN A 210 9.46 12.86 -18.70
CA ASN A 210 8.40 12.17 -19.42
C ASN A 210 7.15 13.03 -19.68
N HIS A 211 7.22 14.33 -19.44
CA HIS A 211 6.14 15.29 -19.69
C HIS A 211 4.80 14.93 -19.03
N VAL A 212 4.84 14.42 -17.78
CA VAL A 212 3.65 14.12 -17.00
C VAL A 212 2.95 15.43 -16.62
N LEU A 213 1.66 15.55 -16.97
CA LEU A 213 0.85 16.70 -16.56
C LEU A 213 0.44 16.55 -15.08
N LEU A 214 0.75 17.56 -14.27
CA LEU A 214 0.40 17.58 -12.86
C LEU A 214 -0.70 18.62 -12.60
N GLN A 215 -1.82 18.19 -12.00
CA GLN A 215 -2.94 19.02 -11.60
C GLN A 215 -3.24 18.85 -10.11
N PRO A 216 -2.48 19.54 -9.22
CA PRO A 216 -2.78 19.57 -7.78
C PRO A 216 -3.97 20.49 -7.48
N GLY A 217 -4.50 20.40 -6.25
CA GLY A 217 -5.61 21.22 -5.76
C GLY A 217 -6.95 20.94 -6.45
N ALA A 218 -7.05 19.86 -7.21
CA ALA A 218 -8.17 19.54 -8.08
C ALA A 218 -8.96 18.34 -7.55
N LYS A 219 -10.11 18.58 -6.95
CA LYS A 219 -11.03 17.55 -6.47
C LYS A 219 -11.91 17.06 -7.63
N VAL A 220 -11.77 15.80 -8.02
CA VAL A 220 -12.63 15.17 -9.04
C VAL A 220 -14.07 15.15 -8.55
N THR A 221 -14.98 15.67 -9.38
CA THR A 221 -16.41 15.78 -9.08
C THR A 221 -17.27 14.85 -9.92
N ARG A 222 -16.78 14.44 -11.09
CA ARG A 222 -17.48 13.49 -11.97
C ARG A 222 -16.52 12.76 -12.89
N PHE A 223 -16.81 11.50 -13.15
CA PHE A 223 -16.13 10.68 -14.15
C PHE A 223 -16.93 10.59 -15.45
N TYR A 224 -16.17 10.43 -16.54
CA TYR A 224 -16.65 10.13 -17.89
C TYR A 224 -15.76 9.04 -18.49
N ALA A 225 -16.23 8.38 -19.52
CA ALA A 225 -15.47 7.33 -20.20
C ALA A 225 -14.09 7.79 -20.72
N ASP A 226 -13.93 9.08 -20.95
CA ASP A 226 -12.72 9.68 -21.51
C ASP A 226 -12.06 10.73 -20.60
N GLY A 227 -12.41 10.78 -19.32
CA GLY A 227 -11.82 11.76 -18.39
C GLY A 227 -12.66 12.12 -17.20
N VAL A 228 -12.40 13.30 -16.63
CA VAL A 228 -13.06 13.78 -15.40
C VAL A 228 -13.39 15.28 -15.48
N ASP A 229 -14.39 15.67 -14.68
CA ASP A 229 -14.54 17.06 -14.20
C ASP A 229 -13.96 17.16 -12.80
N TYR A 230 -13.40 18.34 -12.50
CA TYR A 230 -12.86 18.64 -11.18
C TYR A 230 -13.21 20.08 -10.77
N ALA A 231 -13.12 20.33 -9.47
CA ALA A 231 -13.23 21.67 -8.89
C ALA A 231 -11.95 22.00 -8.11
N LEU A 232 -11.47 23.23 -8.27
CA LEU A 232 -10.39 23.81 -7.47
C LEU A 232 -10.95 24.33 -6.14
N ALA A 233 -10.06 24.66 -5.19
CA ALA A 233 -10.44 25.15 -3.87
C ALA A 233 -11.19 26.50 -3.92
N ASP A 234 -10.95 27.33 -4.93
CA ASP A 234 -11.63 28.58 -5.18
C ASP A 234 -13.01 28.44 -5.86
N GLY A 235 -13.44 27.19 -6.11
CA GLY A 235 -14.69 26.86 -6.81
C GLY A 235 -14.59 26.89 -8.34
N THR A 236 -13.44 27.20 -8.90
CA THR A 236 -13.22 27.12 -10.35
C THR A 236 -13.38 25.68 -10.82
N ALA A 237 -14.24 25.46 -11.82
CA ALA A 237 -14.42 24.17 -12.45
C ALA A 237 -13.44 23.95 -13.61
N GLY A 238 -12.93 22.74 -13.74
CA GLY A 238 -12.08 22.33 -14.85
C GLY A 238 -12.42 20.92 -15.34
N SER A 239 -11.82 20.54 -16.45
CA SER A 239 -11.98 19.19 -16.98
C SER A 239 -10.72 18.70 -17.67
N LEU A 240 -10.50 17.37 -17.60
CA LEU A 240 -9.48 16.65 -18.36
C LEU A 240 -10.20 15.60 -19.20
N ARG A 241 -10.00 15.62 -20.52
CA ARG A 241 -10.69 14.75 -21.48
C ARG A 241 -9.73 14.05 -22.44
N GLY A 242 -10.26 13.02 -23.11
CA GLY A 242 -9.51 12.23 -24.09
C GLY A 242 -8.47 11.35 -23.44
N MET A 243 -8.66 10.95 -22.18
CA MET A 243 -7.75 10.12 -21.39
C MET A 243 -8.53 8.99 -20.71
N THR A 244 -7.95 7.81 -20.65
CA THR A 244 -8.53 6.69 -19.90
C THR A 244 -8.29 6.91 -18.41
N PRO A 245 -9.34 6.98 -17.56
CA PRO A 245 -9.17 7.11 -16.13
C PRO A 245 -8.50 5.88 -15.50
N LEU A 246 -7.44 6.12 -14.73
CA LEU A 246 -6.82 5.16 -13.85
C LEU A 246 -7.10 5.62 -12.43
N CYS A 247 -7.90 4.88 -11.70
CA CYS A 247 -8.22 5.20 -10.34
C CYS A 247 -7.31 4.43 -9.39
N TRP A 248 -6.64 5.14 -8.49
CA TRP A 248 -6.13 4.53 -7.28
C TRP A 248 -7.14 4.77 -6.17
N PRO A 249 -7.67 3.71 -5.59
CA PRO A 249 -8.53 3.82 -4.44
C PRO A 249 -7.70 4.35 -3.25
N TRP A 250 -8.08 5.49 -2.74
CA TRP A 250 -7.44 6.15 -1.60
C TRP A 250 -7.77 5.41 -0.30
N ALA A 251 -6.72 5.23 0.51
CA ALA A 251 -6.69 4.70 1.87
C ALA A 251 -7.05 3.20 2.05
N PRO A 252 -6.29 2.47 2.87
CA PRO A 252 -6.69 1.14 3.31
C PRO A 252 -7.96 1.28 4.15
N GLY A 253 -9.11 1.02 3.55
CA GLY A 253 -10.33 0.75 4.28
C GLY A 253 -10.13 -0.57 5.02
N LEU A 254 -10.26 -0.56 6.34
CA LEU A 254 -10.54 -1.78 7.07
C LEU A 254 -11.83 -2.35 6.47
N THR A 255 -11.78 -3.53 5.90
CA THR A 255 -13.01 -4.25 5.54
C THR A 255 -13.80 -4.42 6.83
N PRO A 256 -15.08 -3.97 6.89
CA PRO A 256 -15.93 -4.36 7.99
C PRO A 256 -16.07 -5.88 7.93
N GLY A 257 -15.65 -6.55 9.01
CA GLY A 257 -15.86 -7.98 9.22
C GLY A 257 -17.30 -8.33 9.40
#